data_5d311f46ed0c4a5fcb61aee542cc5690
#
_entry.id   5d311f46ed0c4a5fcb61aee542cc5690
#
_cell.length_a   1.000
_cell.length_b   1.000
_cell.length_c   1.000
_cell.angle_alpha   90.00
_cell.angle_beta   90.00
_cell.angle_gamma   90.00
#
_symmetry.space_group_name_H-M   'P 1'
#
loop_
_entity.id
_entity.type
_entity.pdbx_description
1 polymer ?
#
loop_
_entity_poly.entity_id
_entity_poly.type
_entity_poly.pdbx_seq_one_letter_code
_entity_poly.pdbx_strand_id
1 'polypeptide(L)'
;MLWRKAWPGVAGAALMLSMPCVSSADEDAQALETGRAEFLSKCAVCHGVDGKGTGPMSSKLKVKPADLTILAKRNGGVFLPGVIYEKIDGRYGARSHPESAMPIWGCRREAPPKGQGKGNKSKPLDSLLDLACDSEDRIRARILAVVRYLARIQER
;
A
#
# COMPACT_ATOMS: atom_id res chain seq x y z
N MET A 1 -8.21 -2.41 -80.32
CA MET A 1 -8.85 -1.47 -79.34
C MET A 1 -8.81 -2.09 -77.99
N LEU A 2 -7.86 -1.67 -77.17
CA LEU A 2 -7.64 -2.22 -75.79
C LEU A 2 -8.01 -1.14 -74.74
N TRP A 3 -9.11 -1.37 -74.07
CA TRP A 3 -9.58 -0.49 -72.99
C TRP A 3 -8.83 -0.83 -71.72
N ARG A 4 -7.93 0.08 -71.24
CA ARG A 4 -7.30 0.02 -69.95
C ARG A 4 -8.24 0.69 -68.90
N LYS A 5 -8.86 -0.10 -68.05
CA LYS A 5 -9.59 0.41 -66.90
C LYS A 5 -8.58 0.87 -65.85
N ALA A 6 -8.54 2.16 -65.53
CA ALA A 6 -7.81 2.73 -64.42
C ALA A 6 -8.61 2.50 -63.13
N TRP A 7 -7.98 1.90 -62.12
CA TRP A 7 -8.52 1.76 -60.80
C TRP A 7 -8.06 2.97 -59.95
N PRO A 8 -8.96 3.69 -59.23
CA PRO A 8 -8.53 4.74 -58.34
C PRO A 8 -7.89 4.13 -57.10
N GLY A 9 -6.64 4.52 -56.82
CA GLY A 9 -5.93 4.14 -55.60
C GLY A 9 -6.59 4.72 -54.35
N VAL A 10 -6.99 3.83 -53.44
CA VAL A 10 -7.45 4.21 -52.09
C VAL A 10 -6.21 4.54 -51.27
N ALA A 11 -5.98 5.85 -51.04
CA ALA A 11 -4.97 6.32 -50.12
C ALA A 11 -5.46 6.04 -48.67
N GLY A 12 -4.99 4.96 -48.08
CA GLY A 12 -5.24 4.64 -46.68
C GLY A 12 -4.43 5.57 -45.79
N ALA A 13 -5.06 6.56 -45.16
CA ALA A 13 -4.46 7.35 -44.11
C ALA A 13 -4.27 6.47 -42.86
N ALA A 14 -3.05 6.05 -42.58
CA ALA A 14 -2.68 5.36 -41.38
C ALA A 14 -2.73 6.37 -40.20
N LEU A 15 -3.78 6.27 -39.38
CA LEU A 15 -3.93 7.03 -38.14
C LEU A 15 -2.97 6.42 -37.12
N MET A 16 -1.78 7.02 -36.97
CA MET A 16 -0.83 6.65 -35.90
C MET A 16 -1.43 7.09 -34.55
N LEU A 17 -2.04 6.15 -33.82
CA LEU A 17 -2.39 6.38 -32.41
C LEU A 17 -1.08 6.46 -31.60
N SER A 18 -0.67 7.68 -31.28
CA SER A 18 0.39 7.93 -30.33
C SER A 18 -0.14 7.58 -28.93
N MET A 19 0.16 6.38 -28.43
CA MET A 19 -0.04 6.04 -27.02
C MET A 19 0.92 6.87 -26.16
N PRO A 20 0.43 7.60 -25.16
CA PRO A 20 1.33 8.29 -24.21
C PRO A 20 2.16 7.22 -23.48
N CYS A 21 3.48 7.30 -23.63
CA CYS A 21 4.42 6.49 -22.87
C CYS A 21 4.47 7.12 -21.46
N VAL A 22 3.82 6.50 -20.47
CA VAL A 22 3.96 6.91 -19.06
C VAL A 22 5.40 6.64 -18.66
N SER A 23 6.09 7.65 -18.19
CA SER A 23 7.48 7.53 -17.74
C SER A 23 7.55 6.76 -16.43
N SER A 24 8.53 5.88 -16.27
CA SER A 24 8.79 5.19 -14.99
C SER A 24 9.05 6.14 -13.82
N ALA A 25 9.53 7.34 -14.09
CA ALA A 25 9.70 8.40 -13.09
C ALA A 25 8.35 8.92 -12.54
N ASP A 26 7.32 8.97 -13.38
CA ASP A 26 5.97 9.39 -12.97
C ASP A 26 5.31 8.33 -12.09
N GLU A 27 5.52 7.05 -12.41
CA GLU A 27 5.03 5.93 -11.60
C GLU A 27 5.69 5.91 -10.21
N ASP A 28 6.98 6.15 -10.13
CA ASP A 28 7.71 6.22 -8.87
C ASP A 28 7.26 7.43 -8.02
N ALA A 29 7.05 8.58 -8.63
CA ALA A 29 6.53 9.77 -7.97
C ALA A 29 5.11 9.54 -7.41
N GLN A 30 4.24 8.93 -8.21
CA GLN A 30 2.87 8.58 -7.80
C GLN A 30 2.86 7.56 -6.64
N ALA A 31 3.70 6.54 -6.71
CA ALA A 31 3.83 5.55 -5.65
C ALA A 31 4.35 6.17 -4.34
N LEU A 32 5.29 7.12 -4.43
CA LEU A 32 5.82 7.84 -3.28
C LEU A 32 4.75 8.71 -2.62
N GLU A 33 3.97 9.45 -3.40
CA GLU A 33 2.88 10.28 -2.86
C GLU A 33 1.77 9.43 -2.24
N THR A 34 1.42 8.33 -2.87
CA THR A 34 0.49 7.34 -2.29
C THR A 34 1.01 6.83 -0.95
N GLY A 35 2.29 6.46 -0.87
CA GLY A 35 2.91 6.00 0.38
C GLY A 35 2.92 7.07 1.46
N ARG A 36 3.18 8.32 1.09
CA ARG A 36 3.11 9.47 1.99
C ARG A 36 1.69 9.67 2.52
N ALA A 37 0.69 9.64 1.67
CA ALA A 37 -0.71 9.82 2.06
C ALA A 37 -1.18 8.70 3.02
N GLU A 38 -0.86 7.44 2.71
CA GLU A 38 -1.14 6.29 3.59
C GLU A 38 -0.42 6.44 4.94
N PHE A 39 0.85 6.82 4.94
CA PHE A 39 1.62 7.06 6.16
C PHE A 39 0.98 8.13 7.03
N LEU A 40 0.65 9.28 6.46
CA LEU A 40 0.04 10.39 7.19
C LEU A 40 -1.32 10.02 7.77
N SER A 41 -2.13 9.26 7.02
CA SER A 41 -3.49 8.90 7.45
C SER A 41 -3.52 7.78 8.49
N LYS A 42 -2.54 6.87 8.49
CA LYS A 42 -2.59 5.62 9.25
C LYS A 42 -1.46 5.47 10.28
N CYS A 43 -0.27 5.95 9.97
CA CYS A 43 0.93 5.69 10.77
C CYS A 43 1.30 6.89 11.64
N ALA A 44 1.09 8.11 11.15
CA ALA A 44 1.52 9.33 11.81
C ALA A 44 0.86 9.56 13.18
N VAL A 45 -0.33 9.00 13.42
CA VAL A 45 -1.01 9.07 14.72
C VAL A 45 -0.17 8.51 15.86
N CYS A 46 0.70 7.54 15.58
CA CYS A 46 1.64 6.97 16.55
C CYS A 46 3.08 7.39 16.25
N HIS A 47 3.50 7.33 14.97
CA HIS A 47 4.89 7.56 14.59
C HIS A 47 5.26 9.04 14.38
N GLY A 48 4.28 9.97 14.41
CA GLY A 48 4.50 11.38 14.10
C GLY A 48 4.53 11.64 12.58
N VAL A 49 4.21 12.86 12.20
CA VAL A 49 4.23 13.26 10.79
C VAL A 49 5.64 13.25 10.19
N ASP A 50 6.64 13.35 11.05
CA ASP A 50 8.07 13.28 10.74
C ASP A 50 8.65 11.85 10.84
N GLY A 51 7.85 10.88 11.30
CA GLY A 51 8.26 9.48 11.47
C GLY A 51 9.12 9.20 12.70
N LYS A 52 9.31 10.16 13.61
CA LYS A 52 10.24 10.04 14.77
C LYS A 52 9.64 9.40 16.04
N GLY A 53 8.47 8.81 15.93
CA GLY A 53 7.81 8.14 17.05
C GLY A 53 7.18 9.11 18.06
N THR A 54 6.86 10.33 17.65
CA THR A 54 6.33 11.42 18.48
C THR A 54 4.87 11.77 18.18
N GLY A 55 4.14 10.86 17.58
CA GLY A 55 2.73 11.08 17.25
C GLY A 55 1.85 11.27 18.49
N PRO A 56 0.65 11.86 18.32
CA PRO A 56 -0.23 12.21 19.45
C PRO A 56 -0.64 11.01 20.32
N MET A 57 -0.62 9.80 19.77
CA MET A 57 -0.92 8.59 20.53
C MET A 57 0.31 7.98 21.23
N SER A 58 1.54 8.44 20.92
CA SER A 58 2.79 7.84 21.42
C SER A 58 2.89 7.80 22.93
N SER A 59 2.40 8.83 23.62
CA SER A 59 2.40 8.92 25.08
C SER A 59 1.40 7.99 25.77
N LYS A 60 0.44 7.46 25.04
CA LYS A 60 -0.59 6.53 25.54
C LYS A 60 -0.21 5.06 25.35
N LEU A 61 0.87 4.80 24.64
CA LEU A 61 1.34 3.45 24.37
C LEU A 61 2.33 2.98 25.42
N LYS A 62 2.22 1.72 25.83
CA LYS A 62 3.17 1.10 26.78
C LYS A 62 4.60 1.07 26.24
N VAL A 63 4.73 0.90 24.92
CA VAL A 63 6.01 0.91 24.21
C VAL A 63 6.01 2.08 23.26
N LYS A 64 7.05 2.91 23.35
CA LYS A 64 7.22 4.06 22.47
C LYS A 64 7.34 3.61 21.01
N PRO A 65 6.59 4.22 20.07
CA PRO A 65 6.76 3.94 18.65
C PRO A 65 8.19 4.18 18.18
N ALA A 66 8.67 3.30 17.31
CA ALA A 66 10.01 3.42 16.78
C ALA A 66 10.15 4.70 15.92
N ASP A 67 11.36 5.27 15.95
CA ASP A 67 11.79 6.26 14.98
C ASP A 67 12.02 5.54 13.64
N LEU A 68 11.21 5.88 12.65
CA LEU A 68 11.22 5.27 11.33
C LEU A 68 12.21 5.94 10.37
N THR A 69 12.82 7.07 10.77
CA THR A 69 13.80 7.78 9.95
C THR A 69 15.19 7.19 10.02
N ILE A 70 15.47 6.37 11.03
CA ILE A 70 16.78 5.77 11.30
C ILE A 70 16.84 4.24 11.14
N LEU A 71 15.87 3.66 10.40
CA LEU A 71 15.83 2.21 10.22
C LEU A 71 17.07 1.67 9.52
N ALA A 72 17.51 2.35 8.45
CA ALA A 72 18.75 2.01 7.75
C ALA A 72 19.97 2.15 8.68
N LYS A 73 20.08 3.26 9.40
CA LYS A 73 21.18 3.52 10.32
C LYS A 73 21.28 2.46 11.43
N ARG A 74 20.15 2.03 11.99
CA ARG A 74 20.09 0.96 13.00
C ARG A 74 20.46 -0.42 12.46
N ASN A 75 20.46 -0.58 11.13
CA ASN A 75 20.80 -1.81 10.44
C ASN A 75 22.09 -1.65 9.60
N GLY A 76 23.10 -1.00 10.14
CA GLY A 76 24.40 -0.87 9.49
C GLY A 76 24.39 -0.07 8.18
N GLY A 77 23.46 0.85 8.01
CA GLY A 77 23.30 1.69 6.81
C GLY A 77 22.42 1.08 5.73
N VAL A 78 21.87 -0.12 5.94
CA VAL A 78 21.06 -0.82 4.94
C VAL A 78 19.58 -0.76 5.30
N PHE A 79 18.76 -0.20 4.41
CA PHE A 79 17.31 -0.28 4.52
C PHE A 79 16.84 -1.63 3.97
N LEU A 80 16.05 -2.37 4.74
CA LEU A 80 15.56 -3.71 4.39
C LEU A 80 14.06 -3.69 4.08
N PRO A 81 13.65 -3.44 2.81
CA PRO A 81 12.25 -3.27 2.44
C PRO A 81 11.36 -4.46 2.81
N GLY A 82 11.84 -5.69 2.62
CA GLY A 82 11.09 -6.90 2.94
C GLY A 82 10.78 -7.04 4.42
N VAL A 83 11.77 -6.76 5.27
CA VAL A 83 11.59 -6.80 6.74
C VAL A 83 10.58 -5.75 7.19
N ILE A 84 10.65 -4.54 6.61
CA ILE A 84 9.70 -3.46 6.94
C ILE A 84 8.29 -3.82 6.44
N TYR A 85 8.18 -4.39 5.23
CA TYR A 85 6.92 -4.88 4.70
C TYR A 85 6.26 -5.87 5.67
N GLU A 86 6.98 -6.91 6.10
CA GLU A 86 6.47 -7.93 7.03
C GLU A 86 6.04 -7.34 8.38
N LYS A 87 6.78 -6.34 8.87
CA LYS A 87 6.42 -5.62 10.10
C LYS A 87 5.12 -4.84 9.97
N ILE A 88 4.89 -4.20 8.84
CA ILE A 88 3.66 -3.45 8.56
C ILE A 88 2.50 -4.43 8.31
N ASP A 89 2.70 -5.45 7.48
CA ASP A 89 1.69 -6.46 7.20
C ASP A 89 1.18 -7.13 8.48
N GLY A 90 2.09 -7.57 9.34
CA GLY A 90 1.80 -8.14 10.67
C GLY A 90 1.14 -9.52 10.67
N ARG A 91 0.74 -10.06 9.51
CA ARG A 91 0.04 -11.36 9.43
C ARG A 91 0.96 -12.56 9.68
N TYR A 92 2.20 -12.46 9.20
CA TYR A 92 3.12 -13.60 9.10
C TYR A 92 4.30 -13.55 10.06
N GLY A 93 4.63 -12.38 10.58
CA GLY A 93 5.79 -12.17 11.45
C GLY A 93 5.50 -11.85 12.92
N ALA A 94 4.26 -11.89 13.32
CA ALA A 94 3.72 -11.23 14.50
C ALA A 94 4.13 -11.80 15.86
N ARG A 95 4.92 -12.86 15.94
CA ARG A 95 5.38 -13.37 17.26
C ARG A 95 6.50 -12.55 17.88
N SER A 96 7.13 -11.66 17.12
CA SER A 96 8.20 -10.81 17.64
C SER A 96 7.69 -9.58 18.40
N HIS A 97 6.38 -9.32 18.41
CA HIS A 97 5.78 -8.21 19.14
C HIS A 97 4.44 -8.62 19.79
N PRO A 98 4.43 -9.54 20.76
CA PRO A 98 3.20 -9.94 21.46
C PRO A 98 2.53 -8.76 22.21
N GLU A 99 3.26 -7.68 22.43
CA GLU A 99 2.78 -6.45 23.04
C GLU A 99 2.75 -5.25 22.08
N SER A 100 2.92 -5.47 20.78
CA SER A 100 2.90 -4.39 19.83
C SER A 100 1.50 -3.79 19.72
N ALA A 101 1.40 -2.52 20.09
CA ALA A 101 0.20 -1.73 19.86
C ALA A 101 0.01 -1.35 18.38
N MET A 102 0.96 -1.72 17.52
CA MET A 102 0.86 -1.48 16.07
C MET A 102 -0.21 -2.39 15.47
N PRO A 103 -1.21 -1.83 14.78
CA PRO A 103 -2.25 -2.63 14.13
C PRO A 103 -1.67 -3.55 13.05
N ILE A 104 -2.36 -4.65 12.79
CA ILE A 104 -2.09 -5.52 11.64
C ILE A 104 -2.70 -4.85 10.40
N TRP A 105 -1.86 -4.50 9.43
CA TRP A 105 -2.26 -3.82 8.18
C TRP A 105 -2.59 -4.78 7.05
N GLY A 106 -2.06 -6.01 7.11
CA GLY A 106 -2.55 -7.12 6.34
C GLY A 106 -3.94 -7.51 6.84
N CYS A 107 -4.93 -7.64 5.94
CA CYS A 107 -6.26 -8.00 6.36
C CYS A 107 -6.29 -9.42 6.96
N ARG A 108 -6.53 -9.49 8.27
CA ARG A 108 -6.88 -10.74 8.92
C ARG A 108 -8.40 -10.81 8.99
N ARG A 109 -9.02 -11.75 8.27
CA ARG A 109 -10.38 -12.14 8.60
C ARG A 109 -10.34 -12.72 10.01
N GLU A 110 -10.82 -11.97 10.97
CA GLU A 110 -11.10 -12.56 12.27
C GLU A 110 -12.16 -13.63 12.05
N ALA A 111 -11.83 -14.86 12.41
CA ALA A 111 -12.86 -15.87 12.51
C ALA A 111 -13.91 -15.33 13.49
N PRO A 112 -15.21 -15.39 13.17
CA PRO A 112 -16.25 -14.91 14.06
C PRO A 112 -16.05 -15.56 15.43
N PRO A 113 -16.20 -14.81 16.53
CA PRO A 113 -15.96 -15.32 17.87
C PRO A 113 -16.75 -16.61 18.05
N LYS A 114 -16.08 -17.70 18.45
CA LYS A 114 -16.70 -18.99 18.70
C LYS A 114 -17.77 -18.79 19.76
N GLY A 115 -19.04 -18.77 19.35
CA GLY A 115 -20.18 -18.62 20.25
C GLY A 115 -21.36 -17.83 19.73
N GLN A 116 -21.25 -17.08 18.62
CA GLN A 116 -22.40 -16.39 18.01
C GLN A 116 -22.97 -17.14 16.81
N GLY A 117 -23.15 -18.41 16.96
CA GLY A 117 -23.85 -19.27 16.02
C GLY A 117 -25.32 -19.43 16.41
N LYS A 118 -26.10 -18.36 16.46
CA LYS A 118 -27.58 -18.42 16.37
C LYS A 118 -28.11 -17.21 15.62
N GLY A 119 -28.31 -17.43 14.34
CA GLY A 119 -29.47 -16.96 13.63
C GLY A 119 -29.80 -15.50 13.68
N ASN A 120 -29.03 -14.68 13.01
CA ASN A 120 -29.68 -13.55 12.37
C ASN A 120 -29.46 -13.68 10.86
N LYS A 121 -30.54 -13.89 10.12
CA LYS A 121 -30.55 -13.75 8.64
C LYS A 121 -30.47 -12.27 8.33
N SER A 122 -29.37 -11.64 8.74
CA SER A 122 -29.07 -10.26 8.43
C SER A 122 -28.45 -10.23 7.05
N LYS A 123 -29.26 -9.88 6.16
CA LYS A 123 -29.19 -8.90 5.09
C LYS A 123 -28.03 -9.02 4.10
N PRO A 124 -28.36 -9.04 2.79
CA PRO A 124 -27.38 -8.94 1.68
C PRO A 124 -26.47 -7.72 1.78
N LEU A 125 -26.87 -6.70 2.56
CA LEU A 125 -26.11 -5.47 2.74
C LEU A 125 -24.89 -5.65 3.65
N ASP A 126 -24.95 -6.52 4.65
CA ASP A 126 -23.79 -6.82 5.51
C ASP A 126 -22.70 -7.57 4.73
N SER A 127 -23.10 -8.37 3.73
CA SER A 127 -22.16 -9.01 2.79
C SER A 127 -21.48 -8.02 1.84
N LEU A 128 -22.11 -6.85 1.60
CA LEU A 128 -21.48 -5.75 0.83
C LEU A 128 -20.62 -4.86 1.72
N LEU A 129 -20.89 -4.82 3.02
CA LEU A 129 -20.10 -4.10 4.02
C LEU A 129 -18.96 -4.97 4.61
N ASP A 130 -18.99 -6.29 4.40
CA ASP A 130 -17.86 -7.20 4.55
C ASP A 130 -16.73 -6.96 3.52
N LEU A 131 -16.83 -5.87 2.78
CA LEU A 131 -15.74 -5.20 2.06
C LEU A 131 -14.67 -4.62 2.99
N ALA A 132 -14.66 -5.03 4.26
CA ALA A 132 -13.69 -4.57 5.23
C ALA A 132 -12.24 -4.99 4.90
N CYS A 133 -12.07 -5.97 4.03
CA CYS A 133 -10.75 -6.34 3.53
C CYS A 133 -10.61 -5.97 2.06
N ASP A 134 -9.71 -5.03 1.78
CA ASP A 134 -9.21 -4.82 0.42
C ASP A 134 -8.72 -6.15 -0.19
N SER A 135 -8.73 -6.23 -1.52
CA SER A 135 -8.09 -7.36 -2.19
C SER A 135 -6.62 -7.46 -1.77
N GLU A 136 -6.07 -8.67 -1.76
CA GLU A 136 -4.66 -8.90 -1.39
C GLU A 136 -3.70 -8.00 -2.19
N ASP A 137 -3.98 -7.79 -3.48
CA ASP A 137 -3.20 -6.92 -4.34
C ASP A 137 -3.23 -5.45 -3.88
N ARG A 138 -4.39 -4.96 -3.44
CA ARG A 138 -4.50 -3.60 -2.88
C ARG A 138 -3.74 -3.45 -1.58
N ILE A 139 -3.88 -4.42 -0.67
CA ILE A 139 -3.16 -4.43 0.60
C ILE A 139 -1.66 -4.36 0.33
N ARG A 140 -1.18 -5.25 -0.55
CA ARG A 140 0.21 -5.32 -0.95
C ARG A 140 0.70 -4.01 -1.57
N ALA A 141 -0.05 -3.44 -2.50
CA ALA A 141 0.31 -2.19 -3.16
C ALA A 141 0.42 -1.03 -2.16
N ARG A 142 -0.51 -0.90 -1.21
CA ARG A 142 -0.50 0.14 -0.18
C ARG A 142 0.69 -0.01 0.77
N ILE A 143 0.97 -1.23 1.25
CA ILE A 143 2.12 -1.48 2.12
C ILE A 143 3.42 -1.18 1.38
N LEU A 144 3.56 -1.62 0.12
CA LEU A 144 4.75 -1.31 -0.69
C LEU A 144 4.95 0.18 -0.91
N ALA A 145 3.86 0.93 -1.13
CA ALA A 145 3.93 2.39 -1.24
C ALA A 145 4.44 3.03 0.06
N VAL A 146 3.95 2.61 1.22
CA VAL A 146 4.45 3.06 2.53
C VAL A 146 5.93 2.70 2.71
N VAL A 147 6.35 1.48 2.36
CA VAL A 147 7.75 1.06 2.44
C VAL A 147 8.65 1.93 1.57
N ARG A 148 8.22 2.30 0.34
CA ARG A 148 8.95 3.24 -0.52
C ARG A 148 9.06 4.63 0.11
N TYR A 149 7.99 5.14 0.69
CA TYR A 149 8.01 6.41 1.42
C TYR A 149 8.98 6.36 2.60
N LEU A 150 8.96 5.30 3.41
CA LEU A 150 9.89 5.12 4.52
C LEU A 150 11.35 5.07 4.06
N ALA A 151 11.63 4.40 2.94
CA ALA A 151 12.98 4.39 2.36
C ALA A 151 13.46 5.81 1.97
N ARG A 152 12.54 6.67 1.54
CA ARG A 152 12.84 8.06 1.12
C ARG A 152 13.17 8.98 2.28
N ILE A 153 12.56 8.76 3.45
CA ILE A 153 12.76 9.61 4.65
C ILE A 153 13.89 9.14 5.56
N GLN A 154 14.68 8.14 5.15
CA GLN A 154 15.82 7.70 5.96
C GLN A 154 16.86 8.81 6.13
N GLU A 155 17.31 9.03 7.38
CA GLU A 155 18.47 9.89 7.68
C GLU A 155 19.74 9.23 7.12
N ARG A 156 20.57 10.04 6.49
CA ARG A 156 21.88 9.63 5.95
C ARG A 156 22.95 9.63 7.03
#